data_5367c2a90b50cc8869a1b26ba453e276
#
_entry.id   5367c2a90b50cc8869a1b26ba453e276
#
_cell.length_a   1.000
_cell.length_b   1.000
_cell.length_c   1.000
_cell.angle_alpha   90.00
_cell.angle_beta   90.00
_cell.angle_gamma   90.00
#
_symmetry.space_group_name_H-M   'P 1'
#
loop_
_entity.id
_entity.type
_entity.pdbx_description
1 polymer ?
#
loop_
_entity_poly.entity_id
_entity_poly.type
_entity_poly.pdbx_seq_one_letter_code
_entity_poly.pdbx_strand_id
1 'polypeptide(L)'
;MSWSPEKPHNSLPPLLTAQNLESRAVLKACINARTALAELKQAAVLIPNQTMLINTIPLLEAKDSSEIENIVTTTDKLFQHARWESQADPATKEALRYRSALHKGYQSLKDRPLCTATAVEIWRTLKGVDMDIRKTPGTQLTSLTPGALWYDGSGRRSGFP
;
A
#
# COMPACT_ATOMS: atom_id res chain seq x y z
N MET A 1 20.57 5.67 -24.54
CA MET A 1 21.09 4.41 -23.94
C MET A 1 20.05 3.34 -24.15
N SER A 2 20.41 2.17 -24.69
CA SER A 2 19.48 1.05 -24.86
C SER A 2 19.27 0.37 -23.49
N TRP A 3 18.02 0.04 -23.18
CA TRP A 3 17.67 -0.75 -22.02
C TRP A 3 18.28 -2.18 -22.13
N SER A 4 18.75 -2.72 -21.01
CA SER A 4 19.22 -4.11 -20.91
C SER A 4 18.56 -4.76 -19.67
N PRO A 5 17.97 -5.95 -19.79
CA PRO A 5 17.36 -6.64 -18.65
C PRO A 5 18.37 -7.08 -17.58
N GLU A 6 19.65 -7.14 -17.94
CA GLU A 6 20.74 -7.60 -17.08
C GLU A 6 21.39 -6.48 -16.24
N LYS A 7 21.01 -5.24 -16.50
CA LYS A 7 21.59 -4.07 -15.81
C LYS A 7 20.50 -3.23 -15.16
N PRO A 8 20.69 -2.77 -13.91
CA PRO A 8 19.76 -1.84 -13.28
C PRO A 8 19.59 -0.59 -14.13
N HIS A 9 18.35 -0.23 -14.47
CA HIS A 9 18.06 1.00 -15.20
C HIS A 9 17.96 2.17 -14.23
N ASN A 10 19.08 2.87 -14.02
CA ASN A 10 19.15 4.01 -13.10
C ASN A 10 19.03 5.38 -13.78
N SER A 11 18.81 5.40 -15.11
CA SER A 11 18.69 6.62 -15.90
C SER A 11 17.23 7.10 -16.00
N LEU A 12 16.46 6.97 -14.93
CA LEU A 12 15.10 7.49 -14.88
C LEU A 12 15.13 9.03 -14.86
N PRO A 13 14.24 9.69 -15.62
CA PRO A 13 14.13 11.12 -15.53
C PRO A 13 13.67 11.53 -14.10
N PRO A 14 13.99 12.75 -13.66
CA PRO A 14 13.46 13.26 -12.39
C PRO A 14 11.93 13.25 -12.39
N LEU A 15 11.32 13.03 -11.22
CA LEU A 15 9.86 12.94 -11.05
C LEU A 15 9.12 14.23 -11.50
N LEU A 16 9.79 15.38 -11.43
CA LEU A 16 9.28 16.59 -12.02
C LEU A 16 9.74 16.63 -13.49
N THR A 17 8.81 16.27 -14.37
CA THR A 17 9.09 16.33 -15.81
C THR A 17 9.17 17.78 -16.27
N ALA A 18 10.02 18.07 -17.27
CA ALA A 18 10.04 19.37 -17.93
C ALA A 18 8.78 19.64 -18.78
N GLN A 19 7.90 18.65 -18.92
CA GLN A 19 6.65 18.79 -19.67
C GLN A 19 5.64 19.61 -18.86
N ASN A 20 4.96 20.53 -19.56
CA ASN A 20 3.84 21.26 -18.95
C ASN A 20 2.65 20.30 -18.76
N LEU A 21 2.38 19.90 -17.52
CA LEU A 21 1.26 19.06 -17.15
C LEU A 21 -0.06 19.84 -17.03
N GLU A 22 -0.03 21.16 -17.01
CA GLU A 22 -1.22 22.03 -16.91
C GLU A 22 -1.91 22.21 -18.26
N SER A 23 -2.12 21.13 -18.98
CA SER A 23 -2.91 21.19 -20.20
C SER A 23 -4.39 21.46 -19.90
N ARG A 24 -5.10 22.09 -20.85
CA ARG A 24 -6.54 22.35 -20.69
C ARG A 24 -7.35 21.06 -20.42
N ALA A 25 -6.94 19.93 -20.96
CA ALA A 25 -7.59 18.63 -20.73
C ALA A 25 -7.39 18.16 -19.27
N VAL A 26 -6.16 18.24 -18.76
CA VAL A 26 -5.83 17.88 -17.37
C VAL A 26 -6.56 18.80 -16.39
N LEU A 27 -6.54 20.13 -16.62
CA LEU A 27 -7.24 21.08 -15.75
C LEU A 27 -8.75 20.83 -15.70
N LYS A 28 -9.40 20.52 -16.83
CA LYS A 28 -10.82 20.13 -16.86
C LYS A 28 -11.08 18.85 -16.09
N ALA A 29 -10.22 17.82 -16.23
CA ALA A 29 -10.33 16.59 -15.49
C ALA A 29 -10.18 16.83 -13.97
N CYS A 30 -9.26 17.69 -13.56
CA CYS A 30 -9.08 18.08 -12.17
C CYS A 30 -10.32 18.79 -11.59
N ILE A 31 -10.96 19.68 -12.37
CA ILE A 31 -12.21 20.34 -11.95
C ILE A 31 -13.30 19.30 -11.70
N ASN A 32 -13.51 18.39 -12.64
CA ASN A 32 -14.53 17.34 -12.51
C ASN A 32 -14.24 16.44 -11.32
N ALA A 33 -13.00 16.00 -11.14
CA ALA A 33 -12.58 15.17 -10.00
C ALA A 33 -12.79 15.88 -8.66
N ARG A 34 -12.45 17.18 -8.59
CA ARG A 34 -12.65 17.96 -7.38
C ARG A 34 -14.13 18.14 -7.02
N THR A 35 -14.99 18.32 -8.02
CA THR A 35 -16.45 18.41 -7.83
C THR A 35 -16.99 17.10 -7.29
N ALA A 36 -16.66 15.97 -7.91
CA ALA A 36 -17.09 14.64 -7.44
C ALA A 36 -16.61 14.32 -6.01
N LEU A 37 -15.37 14.72 -5.67
CA LEU A 37 -14.85 14.56 -4.30
C LEU A 37 -15.59 15.45 -3.29
N ALA A 38 -15.98 16.66 -3.67
CA ALA A 38 -16.75 17.55 -2.80
C ALA A 38 -18.16 16.99 -2.55
N GLU A 39 -18.81 16.46 -3.58
CA GLU A 39 -20.10 15.79 -3.47
C GLU A 39 -20.02 14.54 -2.58
N LEU A 40 -18.99 13.70 -2.77
CA LEU A 40 -18.74 12.53 -1.92
C LEU A 40 -18.52 12.94 -0.47
N LYS A 41 -17.73 13.98 -0.22
CA LYS A 41 -17.48 14.49 1.13
C LYS A 41 -18.78 14.95 1.80
N GLN A 42 -19.65 15.64 1.07
CA GLN A 42 -20.92 16.07 1.59
C GLN A 42 -21.88 14.90 1.85
N ALA A 43 -21.95 13.93 0.92
CA ALA A 43 -22.75 12.74 1.09
C ALA A 43 -22.30 11.91 2.30
N ALA A 44 -20.99 11.83 2.55
CA ALA A 44 -20.45 11.10 3.70
C ALA A 44 -20.94 11.67 5.05
N VAL A 45 -21.16 12.98 5.14
CA VAL A 45 -21.70 13.62 6.36
C VAL A 45 -23.13 13.13 6.68
N LEU A 46 -23.89 12.74 5.66
CA LEU A 46 -25.28 12.27 5.81
C LEU A 46 -25.35 10.80 6.24
N ILE A 47 -24.24 10.08 6.30
CA ILE A 47 -24.22 8.67 6.72
C ILE A 47 -24.40 8.61 8.24
N PRO A 48 -25.48 7.94 8.75
CA PRO A 48 -25.79 7.95 10.17
C PRO A 48 -24.71 7.32 11.06
N ASN A 49 -24.01 6.31 10.53
CA ASN A 49 -22.94 5.60 11.23
C ASN A 49 -21.69 5.48 10.37
N GLN A 50 -20.92 6.55 10.30
CA GLN A 50 -19.65 6.57 9.55
C GLN A 50 -18.63 5.57 10.12
N THR A 51 -18.66 5.33 11.44
CA THR A 51 -17.72 4.41 12.10
C THR A 51 -17.81 3.00 11.57
N MET A 52 -19.00 2.56 11.19
CA MET A 52 -19.19 1.23 10.58
C MET A 52 -18.40 1.13 9.26
N LEU A 53 -18.53 2.11 8.37
CA LEU A 53 -17.81 2.14 7.10
C LEU A 53 -16.30 2.29 7.29
N ILE A 54 -15.87 3.18 8.18
CA ILE A 54 -14.46 3.39 8.50
C ILE A 54 -13.78 2.12 9.01
N ASN A 55 -14.51 1.26 9.71
CA ASN A 55 -13.98 -0.01 10.22
C ASN A 55 -14.11 -1.17 9.22
N THR A 56 -15.13 -1.17 8.36
CA THR A 56 -15.42 -2.28 7.45
C THR A 56 -14.68 -2.17 6.13
N ILE A 57 -14.70 -0.99 5.49
CA ILE A 57 -14.06 -0.78 4.18
C ILE A 57 -12.57 -1.13 4.19
N PRO A 58 -11.76 -0.70 5.17
CA PRO A 58 -10.35 -1.08 5.21
C PRO A 58 -10.08 -2.57 5.39
N LEU A 59 -11.02 -3.32 6.00
CA LEU A 59 -10.92 -4.79 6.09
C LEU A 59 -11.15 -5.46 4.73
N LEU A 60 -12.15 -5.00 3.99
CA LEU A 60 -12.44 -5.51 2.65
C LEU A 60 -11.31 -5.16 1.69
N GLU A 61 -10.83 -3.92 1.73
CA GLU A 61 -9.68 -3.46 0.96
C GLU A 61 -8.43 -4.29 1.25
N ALA A 62 -8.14 -4.55 2.54
CA ALA A 62 -7.02 -5.38 2.95
C ALA A 62 -7.12 -6.79 2.40
N LYS A 63 -8.33 -7.39 2.39
CA LYS A 63 -8.56 -8.71 1.82
C LYS A 63 -8.26 -8.72 0.32
N ASP A 64 -8.87 -7.83 -0.42
CA ASP A 64 -8.78 -7.80 -1.88
C ASP A 64 -7.36 -7.46 -2.35
N SER A 65 -6.68 -6.54 -1.68
CA SER A 65 -5.27 -6.22 -1.95
C SER A 65 -4.32 -7.38 -1.62
N SER A 66 -4.56 -8.10 -0.53
CA SER A 66 -3.76 -9.29 -0.16
C SER A 66 -3.98 -10.44 -1.14
N GLU A 67 -5.20 -10.60 -1.66
CA GLU A 67 -5.53 -11.63 -2.65
C GLU A 67 -4.74 -11.45 -3.96
N ILE A 68 -4.49 -10.21 -4.38
CA ILE A 68 -3.62 -9.90 -5.54
C ILE A 68 -2.19 -10.45 -5.33
N GLU A 69 -1.72 -10.45 -4.08
CA GLU A 69 -0.42 -11.01 -3.70
C GLU A 69 -0.47 -12.54 -3.37
N ASN A 70 -1.56 -13.23 -3.72
CA ASN A 70 -1.82 -14.64 -3.39
C ASN A 70 -1.92 -14.93 -1.87
N ILE A 71 -2.23 -13.94 -1.06
CA ILE A 71 -2.49 -14.08 0.36
C ILE A 71 -4.01 -14.15 0.53
N VAL A 72 -4.55 -15.37 0.59
CA VAL A 72 -6.00 -15.61 0.57
C VAL A 72 -6.56 -15.78 1.97
N THR A 73 -7.53 -14.95 2.32
CA THR A 73 -8.34 -15.07 3.53
C THR A 73 -9.82 -14.81 3.23
N THR A 74 -10.70 -15.13 4.17
CA THR A 74 -12.13 -14.90 4.02
C THR A 74 -12.60 -13.71 4.85
N THR A 75 -13.67 -13.07 4.41
CA THR A 75 -14.31 -11.97 5.14
C THR A 75 -14.70 -12.40 6.56
N ASP A 76 -15.22 -13.62 6.72
CA ASP A 76 -15.61 -14.14 8.02
C ASP A 76 -14.43 -14.27 8.99
N LYS A 77 -13.30 -14.80 8.52
CA LYS A 77 -12.06 -14.87 9.31
C LYS A 77 -11.56 -13.50 9.72
N LEU A 78 -11.61 -12.51 8.81
CA LEU A 78 -11.22 -11.15 9.11
C LEU A 78 -12.07 -10.53 10.21
N PHE A 79 -13.39 -10.68 10.16
CA PHE A 79 -14.27 -10.17 11.20
C PHE A 79 -14.13 -10.93 12.51
N GLN A 80 -13.98 -12.25 12.46
CA GLN A 80 -13.76 -13.09 13.63
C GLN A 80 -12.50 -12.71 14.39
N HIS A 81 -11.40 -12.45 13.68
CA HIS A 81 -10.11 -12.15 14.27
C HIS A 81 -9.78 -10.65 14.34
N ALA A 82 -10.71 -9.76 13.96
CA ALA A 82 -10.50 -8.32 13.93
C ALA A 82 -10.07 -7.72 15.29
N ARG A 83 -10.40 -8.38 16.41
CA ARG A 83 -10.04 -7.99 17.77
C ARG A 83 -8.86 -8.78 18.35
N TRP A 84 -8.60 -10.00 17.84
CA TRP A 84 -7.65 -10.96 18.40
C TRP A 84 -6.74 -11.49 17.31
N GLU A 85 -5.92 -10.61 16.72
CA GLU A 85 -5.01 -10.93 15.61
C GLU A 85 -4.08 -12.11 15.95
N SER A 86 -3.68 -12.27 17.22
CA SER A 86 -2.75 -13.32 17.64
C SER A 86 -3.23 -14.74 17.33
N GLN A 87 -4.53 -14.96 17.28
CA GLN A 87 -5.16 -16.25 17.03
C GLN A 87 -5.46 -16.53 15.55
N ALA A 88 -5.27 -15.55 14.68
CA ALA A 88 -5.52 -15.70 13.25
C ALA A 88 -4.42 -16.51 12.54
N ASP A 89 -4.78 -17.14 11.43
CA ASP A 89 -3.81 -17.74 10.51
C ASP A 89 -2.91 -16.67 9.85
N PRO A 90 -1.76 -17.06 9.27
CA PRO A 90 -0.79 -16.09 8.72
C PRO A 90 -1.39 -15.14 7.68
N ALA A 91 -2.23 -15.63 6.76
CA ALA A 91 -2.85 -14.82 5.72
C ALA A 91 -3.83 -13.81 6.32
N THR A 92 -4.65 -14.23 7.29
CA THR A 92 -5.56 -13.35 8.01
C THR A 92 -4.82 -12.30 8.83
N LYS A 93 -3.69 -12.67 9.49
CA LYS A 93 -2.82 -11.73 10.19
C LYS A 93 -2.27 -10.66 9.25
N GLU A 94 -1.81 -11.04 8.07
CA GLU A 94 -1.25 -10.08 7.12
C GLU A 94 -2.31 -9.09 6.65
N ALA A 95 -3.52 -9.56 6.32
CA ALA A 95 -4.62 -8.67 5.95
C ALA A 95 -5.05 -7.74 7.10
N LEU A 96 -5.04 -8.21 8.36
CA LEU A 96 -5.31 -7.36 9.53
C LEU A 96 -4.22 -6.31 9.76
N ARG A 97 -2.95 -6.66 9.52
CA ARG A 97 -1.83 -5.70 9.54
C ARG A 97 -1.97 -4.64 8.46
N TYR A 98 -2.43 -5.02 7.26
CA TYR A 98 -2.71 -4.08 6.19
C TYR A 98 -3.71 -3.01 6.65
N ARG A 99 -4.83 -3.40 7.24
CA ARG A 99 -5.80 -2.47 7.82
C ARG A 99 -5.16 -1.54 8.86
N SER A 100 -4.37 -2.11 9.78
CA SER A 100 -3.72 -1.36 10.84
C SER A 100 -2.68 -0.37 10.30
N ALA A 101 -1.92 -0.80 9.30
CA ALA A 101 -0.94 0.03 8.60
C ALA A 101 -1.59 1.20 7.86
N LEU A 102 -2.70 0.93 7.13
CA LEU A 102 -3.46 1.95 6.42
C LEU A 102 -4.04 2.99 7.41
N HIS A 103 -4.66 2.52 8.50
CA HIS A 103 -5.20 3.40 9.54
C HIS A 103 -4.12 4.28 10.17
N LYS A 104 -2.98 3.70 10.54
CA LYS A 104 -1.83 4.42 11.11
C LYS A 104 -1.30 5.48 10.15
N GLY A 105 -1.14 5.12 8.87
CA GLY A 105 -0.73 6.05 7.82
C GLY A 105 -1.71 7.21 7.67
N TYR A 106 -3.01 6.92 7.64
CA TYR A 106 -4.05 7.95 7.58
C TYR A 106 -4.01 8.90 8.79
N GLN A 107 -3.85 8.37 10.00
CA GLN A 107 -3.75 9.21 11.21
C GLN A 107 -2.52 10.12 11.17
N SER A 108 -1.39 9.66 10.64
CA SER A 108 -0.17 10.47 10.53
C SER A 108 -0.31 11.69 9.63
N LEU A 109 -1.29 11.69 8.70
CA LEU A 109 -1.57 12.84 7.83
C LEU A 109 -2.15 14.04 8.57
N LYS A 110 -2.57 13.87 9.83
CA LYS A 110 -3.00 15.00 10.68
C LYS A 110 -1.82 15.87 11.13
N ASP A 111 -0.66 15.24 11.29
CA ASP A 111 0.52 15.87 11.88
C ASP A 111 1.56 16.25 10.81
N ARG A 112 1.55 15.55 9.68
CA ARG A 112 2.51 15.78 8.58
C ARG A 112 1.91 15.43 7.22
N PRO A 113 2.33 16.09 6.11
CA PRO A 113 1.92 15.71 4.77
C PRO A 113 2.42 14.31 4.42
N LEU A 114 1.77 13.67 3.42
CA LEU A 114 2.23 12.39 2.88
C LEU A 114 3.68 12.54 2.37
N CYS A 115 4.56 11.75 2.94
CA CYS A 115 5.98 11.77 2.60
C CYS A 115 6.58 10.36 2.67
N THR A 116 7.81 10.23 2.22
CA THR A 116 8.55 8.97 2.22
C THR A 116 8.60 8.30 3.60
N ALA A 117 8.79 9.07 4.66
CA ALA A 117 8.80 8.54 6.03
C ALA A 117 7.45 7.90 6.41
N THR A 118 6.33 8.48 5.97
CA THR A 118 5.00 7.89 6.17
C THR A 118 4.88 6.55 5.44
N ALA A 119 5.34 6.47 4.20
CA ALA A 119 5.33 5.23 3.43
C ALA A 119 6.18 4.12 4.08
N VAL A 120 7.38 4.46 4.56
CA VAL A 120 8.25 3.53 5.28
C VAL A 120 7.59 3.01 6.55
N GLU A 121 6.96 3.89 7.33
CA GLU A 121 6.26 3.53 8.56
C GLU A 121 5.06 2.59 8.32
N ILE A 122 4.27 2.88 7.28
CA ILE A 122 3.17 2.01 6.85
C ILE A 122 3.71 0.62 6.49
N TRP A 123 4.79 0.57 5.71
CA TRP A 123 5.36 -0.68 5.25
C TRP A 123 5.99 -1.52 6.37
N ARG A 124 6.69 -0.90 7.31
CA ARG A 124 7.18 -1.55 8.53
C ARG A 124 6.04 -2.18 9.34
N THR A 125 4.92 -1.46 9.46
CA THR A 125 3.72 -1.97 10.14
C THR A 125 3.12 -3.17 9.39
N LEU A 126 3.01 -3.08 8.07
CA LEU A 126 2.45 -4.13 7.22
C LEU A 126 3.27 -5.42 7.28
N LYS A 127 4.57 -5.32 7.10
CA LYS A 127 5.47 -6.49 7.06
C LYS A 127 5.92 -6.95 8.44
N GLY A 128 5.75 -6.14 9.48
CA GLY A 128 6.16 -6.48 10.84
C GLY A 128 7.69 -6.55 11.03
N VAL A 129 8.44 -5.84 10.20
CA VAL A 129 9.91 -5.84 10.18
C VAL A 129 10.46 -4.43 10.13
N ASP A 130 11.61 -4.22 10.75
CA ASP A 130 12.30 -2.92 10.68
C ASP A 130 13.11 -2.82 9.38
N MET A 131 12.59 -2.06 8.44
CA MET A 131 13.16 -1.90 7.10
C MET A 131 13.22 -0.41 6.73
N ASP A 132 14.11 -0.09 5.80
CA ASP A 132 14.27 1.27 5.28
C ASP A 132 14.43 1.25 3.76
N ILE A 133 14.44 2.43 3.16
CA ILE A 133 14.65 2.59 1.72
C ILE A 133 16.05 2.10 1.35
N ARG A 134 16.13 1.35 0.26
CA ARG A 134 17.41 0.93 -0.29
C ARG A 134 18.27 2.13 -0.64
N LYS A 135 19.51 2.10 -0.18
CA LYS A 135 20.54 3.11 -0.53
C LYS A 135 21.35 2.71 -1.75
N THR A 136 21.35 1.43 -2.10
CA THR A 136 22.09 0.88 -3.23
C THR A 136 21.13 0.45 -4.33
N PRO A 137 21.37 0.80 -5.60
CA PRO A 137 20.56 0.35 -6.72
C PRO A 137 20.68 -1.17 -6.92
N GLY A 138 19.67 -1.76 -7.54
CA GLY A 138 19.61 -3.20 -7.82
C GLY A 138 18.89 -4.01 -6.74
N THR A 139 18.85 -5.33 -6.88
CA THR A 139 18.28 -6.26 -5.91
C THR A 139 19.33 -6.60 -4.87
N GLN A 140 19.07 -6.27 -3.61
CA GLN A 140 19.87 -6.75 -2.49
C GLN A 140 19.15 -7.91 -1.81
N LEU A 141 19.84 -9.04 -1.73
CA LEU A 141 19.38 -10.15 -0.90
C LEU A 141 19.70 -9.79 0.56
N THR A 142 18.67 -9.55 1.37
CA THR A 142 18.87 -9.44 2.82
C THR A 142 18.88 -10.87 3.38
N SER A 143 20.00 -11.31 3.88
CA SER A 143 20.23 -12.68 4.37
C SER A 143 19.53 -12.99 5.71
N LEU A 144 18.60 -12.18 6.19
CA LEU A 144 18.28 -12.13 7.61
C LEU A 144 16.85 -12.47 8.01
N THR A 145 15.99 -12.93 7.11
CA THR A 145 14.65 -13.36 7.53
C THR A 145 14.29 -14.70 6.93
N PRO A 146 14.22 -15.79 7.71
CA PRO A 146 13.58 -17.02 7.27
C PRO A 146 12.13 -16.71 6.89
N GLY A 147 11.76 -16.93 5.63
CA GLY A 147 10.41 -16.70 5.12
C GLY A 147 10.21 -15.45 4.28
N ALA A 148 11.23 -14.64 4.03
CA ALA A 148 11.14 -13.55 3.05
C ALA A 148 10.97 -14.15 1.63
N LEU A 149 9.81 -13.90 1.03
CA LEU A 149 9.54 -14.28 -0.36
C LEU A 149 10.29 -13.31 -1.29
N TRP A 150 11.13 -13.85 -2.14
CA TRP A 150 11.89 -13.11 -3.14
C TRP A 150 11.16 -13.16 -4.48
N TYR A 151 11.04 -12.03 -5.12
CA TYR A 151 10.71 -11.97 -6.54
C TYR A 151 12.01 -11.71 -7.29
N ASP A 152 12.37 -12.59 -8.22
CA ASP A 152 13.37 -12.29 -9.22
C ASP A 152 12.83 -11.18 -10.15
N GLY A 153 13.69 -10.52 -10.89
CA GLY A 153 13.30 -9.45 -11.80
C GLY A 153 12.34 -9.88 -12.92
N SER A 154 11.92 -11.16 -12.96
CA SER A 154 10.93 -11.73 -13.88
C SER A 154 9.57 -11.98 -13.21
N GLY A 155 9.39 -11.61 -11.94
CA GLY A 155 8.16 -11.82 -11.18
C GLY A 155 7.91 -13.27 -10.74
N ARG A 156 8.89 -14.15 -10.82
CA ARG A 156 8.79 -15.54 -10.34
C ARG A 156 9.19 -15.66 -8.87
N ARG A 157 8.41 -16.43 -8.13
CA ARG A 157 8.78 -16.87 -6.79
C ARG A 157 10.03 -17.78 -6.89
N SER A 158 11.14 -17.37 -6.34
CA SER A 158 12.23 -18.27 -6.03
C SER A 158 12.08 -18.71 -4.57
N GLY A 159 11.56 -19.92 -4.36
CA GLY A 159 11.63 -20.58 -3.06
C GLY A 159 13.04 -21.13 -2.90
N PHE A 160 13.69 -20.82 -1.78
CA PHE A 160 14.81 -21.61 -1.30
C PHE A 160 14.28 -22.79 -0.47
N PRO A 161 14.93 -23.95 -0.52
CA PRO A 161 14.53 -25.14 0.24
C PRO A 161 14.61 -24.92 1.74
#